data_c4faab1fa920001b992a8dfa776cc227
#
_entry.id   c4faab1fa920001b992a8dfa776cc227
#
_cell.length_a   1.000
_cell.length_b   1.000
_cell.length_c   1.000
_cell.angle_alpha   90.00
_cell.angle_beta   90.00
_cell.angle_gamma   90.00
#
_symmetry.space_group_name_H-M   'P 1'
#
loop_
_entity.id
_entity.type
_entity.pdbx_description
1 polymer ?
#
loop_
_entity_poly.entity_id
_entity_poly.type
_entity_poly.pdbx_seq_one_letter_code
_entity_poly.pdbx_strand_id
1 'polypeptide(L)'
;RDCLLSRGLGDVYKRQSQDIPGLVETSTNLASVKMKPNHIIRIETSQRSSILSARNDMANTVRAVFQLAGADVTFGEGYPGWKPNPHSPILEVAAESYKRLFGVEAKVKAIHAGLECGLFLDKYPTLDMISFGPTLTGVHSPDERMLIPTVEKFWKHLLDILVHVPAKK
;
A
#
# COMPACT_ATOMS: atom_id res chain seq x y z
N ARG A 1 -25.10 12.47 9.74
CA ARG A 1 -24.11 12.88 10.78
C ARG A 1 -23.05 11.81 10.80
N ASP A 2 -21.96 12.05 10.08
CA ASP A 2 -20.80 11.17 10.05
C ASP A 2 -20.20 11.14 11.45
N CYS A 3 -20.09 9.92 11.99
CA CYS A 3 -19.63 9.72 13.34
C CYS A 3 -18.15 10.13 13.47
N LEU A 4 -17.88 11.11 14.30
CA LEU A 4 -16.55 11.62 14.66
C LEU A 4 -15.60 10.56 15.28
N LEU A 5 -16.05 9.31 15.42
CA LEU A 5 -15.26 8.20 15.96
C LEU A 5 -14.16 7.70 15.02
N SER A 6 -14.17 8.08 13.73
CA SER A 6 -13.16 7.59 12.77
C SER A 6 -11.80 8.30 12.84
N ARG A 7 -11.68 9.41 13.55
CA ARG A 7 -10.41 10.18 13.64
C ARG A 7 -9.47 9.76 14.76
N GLY A 8 -9.85 8.82 15.61
CA GLY A 8 -9.05 8.41 16.77
C GLY A 8 -8.70 6.93 16.86
N LEU A 9 -9.28 6.10 16.00
CA LEU A 9 -9.06 4.66 15.99
C LEU A 9 -7.99 4.34 14.93
N GLY A 10 -6.74 4.65 15.23
CA GLY A 10 -5.61 4.27 14.38
C GLY A 10 -5.41 2.76 14.32
N ASP A 11 -4.38 2.32 13.59
CA ASP A 11 -4.00 0.92 13.47
C ASP A 11 -3.97 0.22 14.83
N VAL A 12 -4.85 -0.75 15.03
CA VAL A 12 -5.00 -1.46 16.31
C VAL A 12 -3.83 -2.43 16.54
N TYR A 13 -3.23 -2.94 15.45
CA TYR A 13 -2.12 -3.88 15.51
C TYR A 13 -1.12 -3.58 14.40
N LYS A 14 0.19 -3.66 14.75
CA LYS A 14 1.28 -3.49 13.78
C LYS A 14 2.30 -4.61 13.94
N ARG A 15 2.62 -5.27 12.84
CA ARG A 15 3.80 -6.11 12.72
C ARG A 15 4.80 -5.40 11.80
N GLN A 16 6.04 -5.31 12.24
CA GLN A 16 7.11 -4.77 11.42
C GLN A 16 7.68 -5.82 10.47
N SER A 17 8.15 -5.38 9.32
CA SER A 17 8.86 -6.23 8.37
C SER A 17 10.17 -6.73 8.96
N GLN A 18 10.46 -8.01 8.75
CA GLN A 18 11.75 -8.59 9.11
C GLN A 18 12.82 -8.25 8.06
N ASP A 19 12.41 -7.98 6.82
CA ASP A 19 13.30 -7.70 5.69
C ASP A 19 13.73 -6.22 5.65
N ILE A 20 12.87 -5.31 6.12
CA ILE A 20 13.09 -3.85 6.04
C ILE A 20 12.81 -3.22 7.41
N PRO A 21 13.84 -2.82 8.16
CA PRO A 21 13.68 -2.19 9.47
C PRO A 21 12.81 -0.93 9.41
N GLY A 22 11.87 -0.81 10.34
CA GLY A 22 10.97 0.34 10.44
C GLY A 22 9.78 0.33 9.49
N LEU A 23 9.71 -0.60 8.53
CA LEU A 23 8.54 -0.77 7.66
C LEU A 23 7.44 -1.54 8.41
N VAL A 24 6.23 -0.99 8.43
CA VAL A 24 5.04 -1.73 8.86
C VAL A 24 4.71 -2.76 7.79
N GLU A 25 4.72 -4.04 8.15
CA GLU A 25 4.37 -5.15 7.25
C GLU A 25 2.88 -5.43 7.27
N THR A 26 2.29 -5.52 8.47
CA THR A 26 0.90 -5.92 8.66
C THR A 26 0.20 -4.97 9.63
N SER A 27 -0.95 -4.48 9.25
CA SER A 27 -1.78 -3.63 10.10
C SER A 27 -3.27 -3.95 9.95
N THR A 28 -4.03 -3.64 10.99
CA THR A 28 -5.50 -3.65 10.96
C THR A 28 -6.02 -2.28 11.40
N ASN A 29 -7.10 -1.85 10.80
CA ASN A 29 -7.75 -0.59 11.09
C ASN A 29 -9.24 -0.80 11.29
N LEU A 30 -9.82 -0.16 12.30
CA LEU A 30 -11.26 0.00 12.44
C LEU A 30 -11.71 1.13 11.50
N ALA A 31 -12.20 0.75 10.33
CA ALA A 31 -12.48 1.69 9.24
C ALA A 31 -13.80 2.44 9.44
N SER A 32 -14.86 1.76 9.87
CA SER A 32 -16.13 2.43 10.17
C SER A 32 -16.99 1.66 11.18
N VAL A 33 -17.80 2.42 11.93
CA VAL A 33 -18.88 1.90 12.77
C VAL A 33 -20.15 2.66 12.38
N LYS A 34 -21.18 1.95 11.90
CA LYS A 34 -22.43 2.54 11.42
C LYS A 34 -23.63 1.87 12.04
N MET A 35 -24.54 2.68 12.56
CA MET A 35 -25.88 2.21 12.96
C MET A 35 -26.75 2.04 11.71
N LYS A 36 -27.33 0.86 11.56
CA LYS A 36 -28.29 0.54 10.49
C LYS A 36 -29.70 0.43 11.07
N PRO A 37 -30.76 0.45 10.24
CA PRO A 37 -32.12 0.14 10.70
C PRO A 37 -32.18 -1.20 11.47
N ASN A 38 -33.21 -1.37 12.29
CA ASN A 38 -33.43 -2.57 13.11
C ASN A 38 -32.35 -2.82 14.17
N HIS A 39 -31.75 -1.76 14.72
CA HIS A 39 -30.73 -1.81 15.76
C HIS A 39 -29.48 -2.61 15.38
N ILE A 40 -29.17 -2.73 14.09
CA ILE A 40 -27.97 -3.41 13.61
C ILE A 40 -26.79 -2.43 13.66
N ILE A 41 -25.68 -2.88 14.25
CA ILE A 41 -24.40 -2.16 14.22
C ILE A 41 -23.52 -2.84 13.16
N ARG A 42 -23.18 -2.10 12.10
CA ARG A 42 -22.21 -2.54 11.09
C ARG A 42 -20.84 -1.98 11.42
N ILE A 43 -19.89 -2.89 11.59
CA ILE A 43 -18.49 -2.56 11.83
C ILE A 43 -17.69 -3.03 10.61
N GLU A 44 -16.89 -2.13 10.05
CA GLU A 44 -15.98 -2.44 8.95
C GLU A 44 -14.54 -2.28 9.42
N THR A 45 -13.74 -3.31 9.18
CA THR A 45 -12.31 -3.31 9.47
C THR A 45 -11.53 -3.53 8.19
N SER A 46 -10.32 -2.99 8.10
CA SER A 46 -9.44 -3.14 6.95
C SER A 46 -8.09 -3.70 7.41
N GLN A 47 -7.69 -4.83 6.85
CA GLN A 47 -6.40 -5.45 7.10
C GLN A 47 -5.50 -5.24 5.90
N ARG A 48 -4.27 -4.80 6.14
CA ARG A 48 -3.26 -4.56 5.12
C ARG A 48 -1.98 -5.31 5.47
N SER A 49 -1.37 -5.93 4.48
CA SER A 49 -0.05 -6.54 4.62
C SER A 49 0.63 -6.65 3.25
N SER A 50 1.95 -6.55 3.24
CA SER A 50 2.77 -6.92 2.07
C SER A 50 2.85 -8.44 1.87
N ILE A 51 2.45 -9.24 2.88
CA ILE A 51 2.45 -10.70 2.88
C ILE A 51 1.03 -11.22 2.96
N LEU A 52 0.59 -11.98 1.96
CA LEU A 52 -0.79 -12.48 1.85
C LEU A 52 -1.19 -13.35 3.04
N SER A 53 -0.33 -14.28 3.45
CA SER A 53 -0.60 -15.15 4.60
C SER A 53 -0.76 -14.37 5.91
N ALA A 54 0.08 -13.36 6.14
CA ALA A 54 -0.01 -12.50 7.32
C ALA A 54 -1.28 -11.62 7.32
N ARG A 55 -1.72 -11.15 6.14
CA ARG A 55 -3.01 -10.45 6.01
C ARG A 55 -4.17 -11.37 6.37
N ASN A 56 -4.17 -12.61 5.86
CA ASN A 56 -5.22 -13.59 6.11
C ASN A 56 -5.24 -14.02 7.59
N ASP A 57 -4.09 -14.19 8.21
CA ASP A 57 -3.96 -14.48 9.65
C ASP A 57 -4.56 -13.35 10.50
N MET A 58 -4.22 -12.10 10.19
CA MET A 58 -4.80 -10.94 10.85
C MET A 58 -6.31 -10.85 10.65
N ALA A 59 -6.82 -11.11 9.45
CA ALA A 59 -8.24 -11.12 9.17
C ALA A 59 -8.97 -12.21 9.97
N ASN A 60 -8.38 -13.40 10.09
CA ASN A 60 -8.91 -14.48 10.91
C ASN A 60 -8.91 -14.15 12.40
N THR A 61 -7.86 -13.48 12.89
CA THR A 61 -7.77 -13.00 14.27
C THR A 61 -8.91 -12.02 14.59
N VAL A 62 -9.11 -11.04 13.73
CA VAL A 62 -10.20 -10.06 13.86
C VAL A 62 -11.56 -10.76 13.80
N ARG A 63 -11.75 -11.71 12.87
CA ARG A 63 -12.98 -12.50 12.77
C ARG A 63 -13.28 -13.24 14.07
N ALA A 64 -12.28 -13.91 14.63
CA ALA A 64 -12.45 -14.69 15.86
C ALA A 64 -12.94 -13.80 17.03
N VAL A 65 -12.39 -12.59 17.17
CA VAL A 65 -12.82 -11.62 18.19
C VAL A 65 -14.29 -11.23 18.02
N PHE A 66 -14.70 -10.89 16.79
CA PHE A 66 -16.10 -10.52 16.54
C PHE A 66 -17.07 -11.69 16.70
N GLN A 67 -16.68 -12.90 16.29
CA GLN A 67 -17.48 -14.10 16.49
C GLN A 67 -17.66 -14.45 17.98
N LEU A 68 -16.63 -14.27 18.81
CA LEU A 68 -16.75 -14.41 20.27
C LEU A 68 -17.72 -13.39 20.88
N ALA A 69 -17.88 -12.23 20.26
CA ALA A 69 -18.88 -11.23 20.65
C ALA A 69 -20.28 -11.51 20.07
N GLY A 70 -20.49 -12.62 19.38
CA GLY A 70 -21.77 -13.00 18.78
C GLY A 70 -22.11 -12.28 17.48
N ALA A 71 -21.13 -11.69 16.80
CA ALA A 71 -21.35 -10.98 15.54
C ALA A 71 -21.25 -11.91 14.33
N ASP A 72 -22.05 -11.63 13.30
CA ASP A 72 -21.89 -12.22 11.97
C ASP A 72 -20.76 -11.56 11.24
N VAL A 73 -19.78 -12.33 10.74
CA VAL A 73 -18.59 -11.82 10.10
C VAL A 73 -18.50 -12.30 8.66
N THR A 74 -18.38 -11.36 7.73
CA THR A 74 -18.14 -11.64 6.32
C THR A 74 -16.83 -11.01 5.87
N PHE A 75 -16.10 -11.69 4.96
CA PHE A 75 -14.94 -11.13 4.30
C PHE A 75 -15.33 -10.49 2.97
N GLY A 76 -14.80 -9.30 2.70
CA GLY A 76 -14.79 -8.73 1.37
C GLY A 76 -13.60 -9.20 0.55
N GLU A 77 -13.66 -8.95 -0.75
CA GLU A 77 -12.50 -9.10 -1.63
C GLU A 77 -11.41 -8.11 -1.20
N GLY A 78 -10.22 -8.62 -1.02
CA GLY A 78 -9.08 -7.81 -0.57
C GLY A 78 -8.10 -7.56 -1.71
N TYR A 79 -7.35 -6.46 -1.60
CA TYR A 79 -6.21 -6.19 -2.48
C TYR A 79 -5.03 -7.10 -2.11
N PRO A 80 -4.35 -7.74 -3.08
CA PRO A 80 -3.12 -8.46 -2.82
C PRO A 80 -2.03 -7.50 -2.35
N GLY A 81 -1.19 -7.97 -1.43
CA GLY A 81 0.00 -7.23 -1.02
C GLY A 81 1.05 -7.22 -2.12
N TRP A 82 1.89 -6.19 -2.13
CA TRP A 82 3.08 -6.14 -2.97
C TRP A 82 4.32 -6.18 -2.09
N LYS A 83 4.98 -7.35 -2.05
CA LYS A 83 6.24 -7.50 -1.30
C LYS A 83 7.34 -6.74 -2.04
N PRO A 84 8.04 -5.79 -1.37
CA PRO A 84 9.15 -5.09 -1.99
C PRO A 84 10.28 -6.05 -2.38
N ASN A 85 10.85 -5.85 -3.57
CA ASN A 85 12.07 -6.55 -4.00
C ASN A 85 13.26 -5.57 -3.95
N PRO A 86 14.13 -5.64 -2.93
CA PRO A 86 15.29 -4.75 -2.82
C PRO A 86 16.35 -5.01 -3.90
N HIS A 87 16.30 -6.15 -4.58
CA HIS A 87 17.21 -6.56 -5.65
C HIS A 87 16.54 -6.51 -7.03
N SER A 88 15.58 -5.63 -7.22
CA SER A 88 14.87 -5.45 -8.47
C SER A 88 15.77 -4.78 -9.52
N PRO A 89 16.03 -5.42 -10.68
CA PRO A 89 16.80 -4.81 -11.77
C PRO A 89 16.22 -3.48 -12.25
N ILE A 90 14.91 -3.35 -12.35
CA ILE A 90 14.29 -2.06 -12.75
C ILE A 90 14.45 -0.99 -11.68
N LEU A 91 14.55 -1.36 -10.40
CA LEU A 91 14.84 -0.41 -9.33
C LEU A 91 16.25 0.15 -9.45
N GLU A 92 17.24 -0.70 -9.77
CA GLU A 92 18.62 -0.27 -10.00
C GLU A 92 18.70 0.73 -11.16
N VAL A 93 18.11 0.39 -12.31
CA VAL A 93 18.04 1.28 -13.48
C VAL A 93 17.39 2.63 -13.10
N ALA A 94 16.29 2.61 -12.35
CA ALA A 94 15.59 3.83 -11.95
C ALA A 94 16.42 4.66 -10.95
N ALA A 95 17.10 4.05 -10.02
CA ALA A 95 17.95 4.74 -9.05
C ALA A 95 19.16 5.40 -9.73
N GLU A 96 19.83 4.69 -10.64
CA GLU A 96 20.94 5.23 -11.43
C GLU A 96 20.49 6.37 -12.34
N SER A 97 19.36 6.22 -13.01
CA SER A 97 18.72 7.25 -13.83
C SER A 97 18.47 8.51 -13.00
N TYR A 98 17.89 8.36 -11.82
CA TYR A 98 17.60 9.49 -10.94
C TYR A 98 18.87 10.23 -10.51
N LYS A 99 19.91 9.49 -10.14
CA LYS A 99 21.22 10.04 -9.79
C LYS A 99 21.87 10.79 -10.96
N ARG A 100 21.82 10.22 -12.15
CA ARG A 100 22.35 10.82 -13.38
C ARG A 100 21.67 12.14 -13.74
N LEU A 101 20.34 12.17 -13.64
CA LEU A 101 19.54 13.35 -14.02
C LEU A 101 19.58 14.47 -12.98
N PHE A 102 19.63 14.13 -11.69
CA PHE A 102 19.39 15.09 -10.62
C PHE A 102 20.57 15.25 -9.65
N GLY A 103 21.65 14.47 -9.84
CA GLY A 103 22.86 14.57 -9.02
C GLY A 103 22.72 14.12 -7.55
N VAL A 104 21.58 13.49 -7.20
CA VAL A 104 21.29 13.04 -5.85
C VAL A 104 20.76 11.61 -5.87
N GLU A 105 20.99 10.85 -4.79
CA GLU A 105 20.48 9.50 -4.64
C GLU A 105 18.94 9.48 -4.53
N ALA A 106 18.32 8.53 -5.21
CA ALA A 106 16.89 8.28 -5.07
C ALA A 106 16.56 7.74 -3.67
N LYS A 107 15.51 8.25 -3.04
CA LYS A 107 14.99 7.69 -1.79
C LYS A 107 14.04 6.54 -2.10
N VAL A 108 14.54 5.32 -2.01
CA VAL A 108 13.72 4.11 -2.14
C VAL A 108 12.95 3.90 -0.85
N LYS A 109 11.64 3.72 -0.97
CA LYS A 109 10.74 3.48 0.16
C LYS A 109 9.83 2.32 -0.18
N ALA A 110 9.43 1.58 0.83
CA ALA A 110 8.38 0.58 0.74
C ALA A 110 7.19 1.00 1.59
N ILE A 111 6.00 0.64 1.17
CA ILE A 111 4.76 0.85 1.93
C ILE A 111 3.98 -0.46 1.99
N HIS A 112 3.23 -0.66 3.07
CA HIS A 112 2.37 -1.83 3.26
C HIS A 112 0.96 -1.64 2.67
N ALA A 113 0.79 -0.67 1.78
CA ALA A 113 -0.47 -0.44 1.09
C ALA A 113 -0.62 -1.38 -0.12
N GLY A 114 -1.86 -1.76 -0.42
CA GLY A 114 -2.18 -2.38 -1.69
C GLY A 114 -1.99 -1.37 -2.82
N LEU A 115 -0.96 -1.58 -3.63
CA LEU A 115 -0.75 -0.85 -4.88
C LEU A 115 -1.23 -1.72 -6.05
N GLU A 116 -1.52 -1.09 -7.17
CA GLU A 116 -1.88 -1.77 -8.42
C GLU A 116 -0.84 -2.80 -8.83
N CYS A 117 0.43 -2.58 -8.48
CA CYS A 117 1.52 -3.55 -8.67
C CYS A 117 1.21 -4.92 -8.02
N GLY A 118 0.51 -4.95 -6.89
CA GLY A 118 0.08 -6.20 -6.27
C GLY A 118 -0.87 -7.00 -7.16
N LEU A 119 -1.80 -6.34 -7.85
CA LEU A 119 -2.73 -6.99 -8.80
C LEU A 119 -2.01 -7.54 -10.02
N PHE A 120 -1.02 -6.81 -10.53
CA PHE A 120 -0.20 -7.29 -11.65
C PHE A 120 0.65 -8.48 -11.23
N LEU A 121 1.25 -8.44 -10.05
CA LEU A 121 2.11 -9.52 -9.56
C LEU A 121 1.33 -10.79 -9.26
N ASP A 122 0.09 -10.67 -8.78
CA ASP A 122 -0.80 -11.82 -8.57
C ASP A 122 -1.06 -12.57 -9.89
N LYS A 123 -1.21 -11.84 -10.98
CA LYS A 123 -1.43 -12.39 -12.33
C LYS A 123 -0.13 -12.77 -13.05
N TYR A 124 0.95 -12.04 -12.80
CA TYR A 124 2.25 -12.20 -13.45
C TYR A 124 3.36 -12.25 -12.39
N PRO A 125 3.57 -13.40 -11.70
CA PRO A 125 4.46 -13.49 -10.53
C PRO A 125 5.93 -13.18 -10.79
N THR A 126 6.35 -13.19 -12.04
CA THR A 126 7.74 -12.91 -12.46
C THR A 126 7.95 -11.47 -12.92
N LEU A 127 6.91 -10.63 -12.88
CA LEU A 127 7.02 -9.25 -13.33
C LEU A 127 7.80 -8.41 -12.31
N ASP A 128 8.89 -7.80 -12.78
CA ASP A 128 9.65 -6.84 -11.98
C ASP A 128 9.08 -5.45 -12.13
N MET A 129 8.81 -4.78 -11.02
CA MET A 129 8.06 -3.52 -11.02
C MET A 129 8.56 -2.54 -9.97
N ILE A 130 8.47 -1.26 -10.30
CA ILE A 130 8.62 -0.13 -9.38
C ILE A 130 7.41 0.78 -9.49
N SER A 131 7.15 1.54 -8.42
CA SER A 131 6.15 2.60 -8.42
C SER A 131 6.81 3.93 -8.12
N PHE A 132 6.61 4.90 -8.97
CA PHE A 132 7.09 6.26 -8.79
C PHE A 132 6.18 7.25 -9.52
N GLY A 133 6.24 8.51 -9.12
CA GLY A 133 5.36 9.54 -9.69
C GLY A 133 5.72 10.95 -9.21
N PRO A 134 4.96 11.96 -9.65
CA PRO A 134 5.04 13.30 -9.11
C PRO A 134 4.64 13.32 -7.63
N THR A 135 5.02 14.37 -6.91
CA THR A 135 4.68 14.52 -5.50
C THR A 135 3.19 14.80 -5.31
N LEU A 136 2.53 13.94 -4.56
CA LEU A 136 1.15 14.08 -4.13
C LEU A 136 1.09 14.38 -2.63
N THR A 137 0.12 15.18 -2.22
CA THR A 137 -0.17 15.48 -0.82
C THR A 137 -1.66 15.36 -0.56
N GLY A 138 -2.06 15.01 0.67
CA GLY A 138 -3.47 14.82 1.02
C GLY A 138 -4.17 13.71 0.25
N VAL A 139 -3.45 12.68 -0.15
CA VAL A 139 -3.96 11.56 -0.96
C VAL A 139 -5.19 10.93 -0.30
N HIS A 140 -6.21 10.62 -1.09
CA HIS A 140 -7.51 10.09 -0.64
C HIS A 140 -8.35 11.05 0.22
N SER A 141 -8.09 12.36 0.13
CA SER A 141 -8.89 13.38 0.79
C SER A 141 -9.40 14.43 -0.22
N PRO A 142 -10.43 15.24 0.14
CA PRO A 142 -10.87 16.35 -0.69
C PRO A 142 -9.77 17.41 -0.94
N ASP A 143 -8.72 17.42 -0.12
CA ASP A 143 -7.56 18.32 -0.23
C ASP A 143 -6.38 17.68 -1.01
N GLU A 144 -6.63 16.64 -1.79
CA GLU A 144 -5.61 16.00 -2.61
C GLU A 144 -5.04 17.00 -3.63
N ARG A 145 -3.71 17.12 -3.64
CA ARG A 145 -2.98 18.05 -4.50
C ARG A 145 -1.74 17.40 -5.10
N MET A 146 -1.45 17.77 -6.32
CA MET A 146 -0.20 17.43 -7.01
C MET A 146 0.71 18.65 -7.10
N LEU A 147 1.97 18.49 -6.75
CA LEU A 147 2.98 19.53 -6.88
C LEU A 147 3.44 19.62 -8.33
N ILE A 148 2.87 20.56 -9.09
CA ILE A 148 3.05 20.73 -10.54
C ILE A 148 4.55 20.73 -10.97
N PRO A 149 5.49 21.41 -10.31
CA PRO A 149 6.91 21.37 -10.71
C PRO A 149 7.55 19.98 -10.69
N THR A 150 6.94 19.02 -9.97
CA THR A 150 7.47 17.64 -9.92
C THR A 150 7.02 16.76 -11.09
N VAL A 151 6.05 17.22 -11.89
CA VAL A 151 5.57 16.52 -13.09
C VAL A 151 6.66 16.46 -14.16
N GLU A 152 7.33 17.59 -14.41
CA GLU A 152 8.44 17.63 -15.37
C GLU A 152 9.59 16.74 -14.92
N LYS A 153 9.91 16.77 -13.62
CA LYS A 153 10.93 15.90 -13.03
C LYS A 153 10.60 14.42 -13.23
N PHE A 154 9.36 14.03 -12.94
CA PHE A 154 8.85 12.68 -13.14
C PHE A 154 8.95 12.27 -14.62
N TRP A 155 8.54 13.14 -15.54
CA TRP A 155 8.55 12.85 -16.97
C TRP A 155 9.96 12.61 -17.51
N LYS A 156 10.93 13.48 -17.16
CA LYS A 156 12.34 13.30 -17.52
C LYS A 156 12.89 11.97 -16.99
N HIS A 157 12.57 11.64 -15.76
CA HIS A 157 12.99 10.38 -15.14
C HIS A 157 12.39 9.17 -15.86
N LEU A 158 11.10 9.19 -16.17
CA LEU A 158 10.42 8.12 -16.91
C LEU A 158 11.08 7.89 -18.29
N LEU A 159 11.31 8.96 -19.05
CA LEU A 159 11.94 8.84 -20.36
C LEU A 159 13.35 8.25 -20.28
N ASP A 160 14.14 8.70 -19.32
CA ASP A 160 15.50 8.19 -19.14
C ASP A 160 15.53 6.72 -18.72
N ILE A 161 14.61 6.28 -17.85
CA ILE A 161 14.44 4.87 -17.51
C ILE A 161 14.13 4.06 -18.76
N LEU A 162 13.15 4.49 -19.57
CA LEU A 162 12.73 3.76 -20.77
C LEU A 162 13.86 3.58 -21.80
N VAL A 163 14.78 4.54 -21.87
CA VAL A 163 15.96 4.46 -22.75
C VAL A 163 16.99 3.46 -22.22
N HIS A 164 17.08 3.27 -20.90
CA HIS A 164 18.12 2.46 -20.27
C HIS A 164 17.63 1.09 -19.79
N VAL A 165 16.33 0.79 -19.90
CA VAL A 165 15.82 -0.57 -19.61
C VAL A 165 16.45 -1.56 -20.57
N PRO A 166 17.08 -2.65 -20.08
CA PRO A 166 17.66 -3.67 -20.95
C PRO A 166 16.60 -4.28 -21.86
N ALA A 167 16.93 -4.44 -23.13
CA ALA A 167 16.07 -5.16 -24.07
C ALA A 167 15.87 -6.60 -23.55
N LYS A 168 14.65 -7.10 -23.66
CA LYS A 168 14.35 -8.50 -23.31
C LYS A 168 15.14 -9.42 -24.24
N LYS A 169 16.01 -10.23 -23.66
CA LYS A 169 16.70 -11.31 -24.39
C LYS A 169 15.73 -12.42 -24.73
#